data_d2c48e2b5f06fa0e44ab9261b4ac4210
#
_entry.id   d2c48e2b5f06fa0e44ab9261b4ac4210
#
_cell.length_a   1.000
_cell.length_b   1.000
_cell.length_c   1.000
_cell.angle_alpha   90.00
_cell.angle_beta   90.00
_cell.angle_gamma   90.00
#
_symmetry.space_group_name_H-M   'P 1'
#
loop_
_entity.id
_entity.type
_entity.pdbx_description
1 polymer ?
#
loop_
_entity_poly.entity_id
_entity_poly.type
_entity_poly.pdbx_seq_one_letter_code
_entity_poly.pdbx_strand_id
1 'polypeptide(L)'
;GALVDTAGEVIGINSAIASLGSSDLSGQSGNIGVGFAIPINQARVIASELIETGHATHPLLGVTLTNSTTADGADQAIVHTVEAGGPAAKAGIKGGDVITAIDGHATSGADAVIADVRSFQPGDKISVTYLRGGSTHTATVTLSESATS
;
A
#
# COMPACT_ATOMS: atom_id res chain seq x y z
N GLY A 1 18.10 5.17 13.43
CA GLY A 1 18.20 6.63 13.55
C GLY A 1 17.36 7.35 12.50
N ALA A 2 17.37 8.68 12.50
CA ALA A 2 16.66 9.47 11.53
C ALA A 2 17.48 9.58 10.22
N LEU A 3 16.76 9.60 9.10
CA LEU A 3 17.32 10.01 7.81
C LEU A 3 17.17 11.53 7.72
N VAL A 4 18.27 12.23 7.49
CA VAL A 4 18.30 13.69 7.42
C VAL A 4 18.80 14.15 6.06
N ASP A 5 18.36 15.34 5.64
CA ASP A 5 18.88 16.00 4.44
C ASP A 5 20.14 16.82 4.73
N THR A 6 20.64 17.52 3.72
CA THR A 6 21.83 18.38 3.85
C THR A 6 21.63 19.63 4.70
N ALA A 7 20.37 20.02 4.97
CA ALA A 7 20.02 21.12 5.88
C ALA A 7 19.88 20.63 7.33
N GLY A 8 19.99 19.32 7.59
CA GLY A 8 19.80 18.71 8.90
C GLY A 8 18.34 18.46 9.25
N GLU A 9 17.42 18.60 8.29
CA GLU A 9 16.00 18.31 8.49
C GLU A 9 15.73 16.82 8.40
N VAL A 10 14.87 16.30 9.28
CA VAL A 10 14.46 14.88 9.25
C VAL A 10 13.51 14.65 8.10
N ILE A 11 13.90 13.81 7.15
CA ILE A 11 13.11 13.43 5.97
C ILE A 11 12.54 12.01 6.06
N GLY A 12 13.06 11.20 7.00
CA GLY A 12 12.57 9.84 7.22
C GLY A 12 13.05 9.22 8.52
N ILE A 13 12.41 8.11 8.89
CA ILE A 13 12.77 7.30 10.05
C ILE A 13 13.18 5.93 9.55
N ASN A 14 14.44 5.53 9.80
CA ASN A 14 14.93 4.21 9.40
C ASN A 14 14.13 3.12 10.10
N SER A 15 13.56 2.19 9.34
CA SER A 15 12.65 1.16 9.86
C SER A 15 13.15 -0.26 9.68
N ALA A 16 13.75 -0.58 8.55
CA ALA A 16 14.16 -1.94 8.22
C ALA A 16 15.38 -1.94 7.32
N ILE A 17 16.07 -3.08 7.28
CA ILE A 17 17.13 -3.39 6.32
C ILE A 17 16.78 -4.67 5.59
N ALA A 18 17.09 -4.74 4.30
CA ALA A 18 16.97 -5.98 3.56
C ALA A 18 18.18 -6.88 3.84
N SER A 19 17.90 -8.13 4.20
CA SER A 19 18.92 -9.18 4.35
C SER A 19 18.55 -10.37 3.47
N LEU A 20 19.53 -10.94 2.79
CA LEU A 20 19.35 -12.24 2.14
C LEU A 20 19.31 -13.31 3.23
N GLY A 21 18.12 -13.94 3.40
CA GLY A 21 18.00 -15.13 4.21
C GLY A 21 18.83 -16.24 3.58
N SER A 22 19.99 -16.57 4.16
CA SER A 22 20.72 -17.78 3.78
C SER A 22 20.02 -18.98 4.39
N SER A 23 19.43 -19.83 3.54
CA SER A 23 18.99 -21.18 3.91
C SER A 23 20.17 -22.17 4.07
N ASP A 24 21.40 -21.69 4.08
CA ASP A 24 22.59 -22.50 4.28
C ASP A 24 23.12 -22.42 5.69
N LEU A 25 23.53 -23.57 6.21
CA LEU A 25 24.05 -23.90 7.55
C LEU A 25 25.29 -23.12 8.02
N SER A 26 25.69 -22.06 7.35
CA SER A 26 26.86 -21.25 7.67
C SER A 26 26.56 -19.84 8.18
N GLY A 27 25.39 -19.60 8.76
CA GLY A 27 25.17 -18.59 9.81
C GLY A 27 25.54 -17.12 9.55
N GLN A 28 25.78 -16.66 8.33
CA GLN A 28 26.13 -15.26 8.06
C GLN A 28 25.02 -14.60 7.23
N SER A 29 23.99 -14.12 7.95
CA SER A 29 22.97 -13.22 7.36
C SER A 29 23.61 -11.86 7.09
N GLY A 30 24.03 -11.63 5.84
CA GLY A 30 24.60 -10.36 5.40
C GLY A 30 23.52 -9.35 5.03
N ASN A 31 23.71 -8.08 5.44
CA ASN A 31 22.95 -6.96 4.89
C ASN A 31 23.37 -6.75 3.43
N ILE A 32 22.40 -6.69 2.50
CA ILE A 32 22.66 -6.43 1.07
C ILE A 32 22.85 -4.94 0.74
N GLY A 33 22.99 -4.08 1.76
CA GLY A 33 23.21 -2.64 1.57
C GLY A 33 21.94 -1.84 1.25
N VAL A 34 20.74 -2.45 1.39
CA VAL A 34 19.46 -1.77 1.18
C VAL A 34 18.77 -1.55 2.50
N GLY A 35 18.43 -0.30 2.78
CA GLY A 35 17.65 0.12 3.95
C GLY A 35 16.34 0.80 3.54
N PHE A 36 15.34 0.69 4.40
CA PHE A 36 14.06 1.33 4.22
C PHE A 36 13.83 2.36 5.31
N ALA A 37 13.22 3.48 4.94
CA ALA A 37 12.84 4.52 5.87
C ALA A 37 11.36 4.90 5.66
N ILE A 38 10.67 5.16 6.75
CA ILE A 38 9.31 5.70 6.72
C ILE A 38 9.42 7.19 6.42
N PRO A 39 8.74 7.73 5.39
CA PRO A 39 8.75 9.16 5.09
C PRO A 39 8.26 9.98 6.29
N ILE A 40 8.92 11.09 6.59
CA ILE A 40 8.60 11.89 7.78
C ILE A 40 7.17 12.43 7.78
N ASN A 41 6.63 12.76 6.61
CA ASN A 41 5.25 13.25 6.50
C ASN A 41 4.24 12.20 6.97
N GLN A 42 4.44 10.93 6.60
CA GLN A 42 3.59 9.83 7.06
C GLN A 42 3.76 9.58 8.57
N ALA A 43 5.00 9.61 9.07
CA ALA A 43 5.27 9.46 10.49
C ALA A 43 4.60 10.55 11.34
N ARG A 44 4.58 11.80 10.84
CA ARG A 44 3.94 12.93 11.53
C ARG A 44 2.43 12.77 11.64
N VAL A 45 1.77 12.34 10.56
CA VAL A 45 0.32 12.10 10.56
C VAL A 45 -0.05 11.06 11.60
N ILE A 46 0.61 9.90 11.55
CA ILE A 46 0.36 8.80 12.50
C ILE A 46 0.66 9.23 13.94
N ALA A 47 1.76 9.97 14.16
CA ALA A 47 2.10 10.45 15.49
C ALA A 47 1.06 11.45 16.04
N SER A 48 0.55 12.35 15.21
CA SER A 48 -0.50 13.28 15.60
C SER A 48 -1.79 12.56 15.97
N GLU A 49 -2.21 11.58 15.16
CA GLU A 49 -3.38 10.74 15.46
C GLU A 49 -3.23 10.01 16.80
N LEU A 50 -2.08 9.39 17.03
CA LEU A 50 -1.81 8.69 18.28
C LEU A 50 -1.81 9.62 19.50
N ILE A 51 -1.33 10.86 19.36
CA ILE A 51 -1.33 11.85 20.43
C ILE A 51 -2.76 12.34 20.72
N GLU A 52 -3.55 12.57 19.70
CA GLU A 52 -4.90 13.15 19.82
C GLU A 52 -5.95 12.09 20.23
N THR A 53 -5.87 10.89 19.67
CA THR A 53 -6.92 9.88 19.80
C THR A 53 -6.50 8.61 20.52
N GLY A 54 -5.19 8.38 20.69
CA GLY A 54 -4.64 7.13 21.22
C GLY A 54 -4.65 5.98 20.22
N HIS A 55 -5.14 6.17 19.01
CA HIS A 55 -5.27 5.15 17.98
C HIS A 55 -4.75 5.68 16.65
N ALA A 56 -4.07 4.82 15.88
CA ALA A 56 -3.73 5.12 14.49
C ALA A 56 -4.77 4.47 13.57
N THR A 57 -5.29 5.24 12.62
CA THR A 57 -6.23 4.77 11.62
C THR A 57 -5.50 4.50 10.31
N HIS A 58 -5.98 3.51 9.56
CA HIS A 58 -5.43 3.21 8.26
C HIS A 58 -6.51 3.36 7.18
N PRO A 59 -6.16 3.93 6.01
CA PRO A 59 -7.09 3.99 4.90
C PRO A 59 -7.40 2.59 4.40
N LEU A 60 -8.68 2.32 4.16
CA LEU A 60 -9.19 1.03 3.72
C LEU A 60 -9.92 1.17 2.39
N LEU A 61 -9.51 0.38 1.41
CA LEU A 61 -10.19 0.24 0.12
C LEU A 61 -11.39 -0.73 0.21
N GLY A 62 -11.36 -1.65 1.17
CA GLY A 62 -12.41 -2.66 1.36
C GLY A 62 -12.36 -3.79 0.33
N VAL A 63 -11.15 -4.22 -0.04
CA VAL A 63 -10.92 -5.37 -0.92
C VAL A 63 -9.86 -6.30 -0.34
N THR A 64 -9.98 -7.59 -0.66
CA THR A 64 -8.87 -8.54 -0.52
C THR A 64 -8.24 -8.74 -1.89
N LEU A 65 -6.93 -8.62 -1.97
CA LEU A 65 -6.18 -8.77 -3.20
C LEU A 65 -5.42 -10.10 -3.24
N THR A 66 -5.23 -10.61 -4.44
CA THR A 66 -4.38 -11.78 -4.72
C THR A 66 -3.40 -11.40 -5.83
N ASN A 67 -2.15 -11.82 -5.70
CA ASN A 67 -1.19 -11.71 -6.78
C ASN A 67 -1.43 -12.79 -7.82
N SER A 68 -1.33 -12.39 -9.09
CA SER A 68 -1.25 -13.31 -10.23
C SER A 68 -0.14 -12.80 -11.14
N THR A 69 0.59 -13.72 -11.72
CA THR A 69 1.65 -13.39 -12.68
C THR A 69 1.16 -13.71 -14.07
N THR A 70 1.27 -12.74 -15.00
CA THR A 70 0.95 -12.95 -16.41
C THR A 70 1.95 -13.86 -17.08
N ALA A 71 1.62 -14.34 -18.28
CA ALA A 71 2.54 -15.15 -19.10
C ALA A 71 3.87 -14.41 -19.41
N ASP A 72 3.84 -13.08 -19.42
CA ASP A 72 5.01 -12.21 -19.65
C ASP A 72 5.79 -11.92 -18.36
N GLY A 73 5.42 -12.53 -17.23
CA GLY A 73 6.10 -12.37 -15.94
C GLY A 73 5.73 -11.11 -15.16
N ALA A 74 4.71 -10.35 -15.58
CA ALA A 74 4.26 -9.17 -14.84
C ALA A 74 3.28 -9.55 -13.72
N ASP A 75 3.50 -8.99 -12.54
CA ASP A 75 2.59 -9.20 -11.41
C ASP A 75 1.34 -8.34 -11.56
N GLN A 76 0.20 -8.93 -11.24
CA GLN A 76 -1.11 -8.30 -11.28
C GLN A 76 -1.80 -8.38 -9.93
N ALA A 77 -2.48 -7.29 -9.55
CA ALA A 77 -3.34 -7.23 -8.37
C ALA A 77 -4.78 -7.59 -8.75
N ILE A 78 -5.20 -8.81 -8.45
CA ILE A 78 -6.57 -9.26 -8.70
C ILE A 78 -7.40 -9.07 -7.43
N VAL A 79 -8.57 -8.46 -7.57
CA VAL A 79 -9.56 -8.36 -6.50
C VAL A 79 -10.16 -9.74 -6.25
N HIS A 80 -9.87 -10.34 -5.10
CA HIS A 80 -10.42 -11.63 -4.71
C HIS A 80 -11.82 -11.47 -4.12
N THR A 81 -11.95 -10.62 -3.10
CA THR A 81 -13.23 -10.32 -2.47
C THR A 81 -13.39 -8.81 -2.29
N VAL A 82 -14.64 -8.36 -2.26
CA VAL A 82 -15.00 -6.97 -1.96
C VAL A 82 -15.90 -6.98 -0.74
N GLU A 83 -15.58 -6.14 0.22
CA GLU A 83 -16.36 -5.98 1.44
C GLU A 83 -17.73 -5.37 1.12
N ALA A 84 -18.80 -6.04 1.56
CA ALA A 84 -20.18 -5.59 1.30
C ALA A 84 -20.42 -4.23 1.98
N GLY A 85 -20.85 -3.23 1.19
CA GLY A 85 -21.05 -1.86 1.68
C GLY A 85 -19.76 -1.06 1.90
N GLY A 86 -18.59 -1.66 1.66
CA GLY A 86 -17.28 -1.00 1.74
C GLY A 86 -17.06 0.02 0.60
N PRO A 87 -15.94 0.76 0.66
CA PRO A 87 -15.59 1.79 -0.33
C PRO A 87 -15.57 1.28 -1.78
N ALA A 88 -14.87 0.17 -2.02
CA ALA A 88 -14.77 -0.44 -3.35
C ALA A 88 -16.11 -0.93 -3.87
N ALA A 89 -16.96 -1.53 -3.01
CA ALA A 89 -18.31 -1.97 -3.38
C ALA A 89 -19.19 -0.79 -3.82
N LYS A 90 -19.15 0.33 -3.09
CA LYS A 90 -19.89 1.56 -3.43
C LYS A 90 -19.42 2.17 -4.74
N ALA A 91 -18.15 2.03 -5.07
CA ALA A 91 -17.56 2.49 -6.33
C ALA A 91 -17.78 1.51 -7.49
N GLY A 92 -18.40 0.35 -7.24
CA GLY A 92 -18.73 -0.64 -8.27
C GLY A 92 -17.58 -1.57 -8.66
N ILE A 93 -16.50 -1.63 -7.88
CA ILE A 93 -15.43 -2.62 -8.01
C ILE A 93 -15.96 -3.99 -7.58
N LYS A 94 -15.55 -5.05 -8.26
CA LYS A 94 -16.04 -6.42 -8.05
C LYS A 94 -14.89 -7.42 -7.98
N GLY A 95 -15.16 -8.57 -7.40
CA GLY A 95 -14.24 -9.72 -7.48
C GLY A 95 -13.94 -10.09 -8.95
N GLY A 96 -12.68 -10.37 -9.23
CA GLY A 96 -12.15 -10.63 -10.57
C GLY A 96 -11.65 -9.40 -11.33
N ASP A 97 -11.84 -8.19 -10.80
CA ASP A 97 -11.21 -6.99 -11.38
C ASP A 97 -9.69 -7.02 -11.16
N VAL A 98 -8.94 -6.53 -12.14
CA VAL A 98 -7.48 -6.40 -12.03
C VAL A 98 -7.16 -4.93 -11.86
N ILE A 99 -6.66 -4.53 -10.70
CA ILE A 99 -6.25 -3.15 -10.44
C ILE A 99 -4.94 -2.88 -11.20
N THR A 100 -4.91 -1.81 -11.98
CA THR A 100 -3.78 -1.44 -12.84
C THR A 100 -3.15 -0.11 -12.46
N ALA A 101 -3.91 0.79 -11.83
CA ALA A 101 -3.37 2.07 -11.38
C ALA A 101 -4.19 2.65 -10.21
N ILE A 102 -3.52 3.41 -9.34
CA ILE A 102 -4.09 4.26 -8.30
C ILE A 102 -3.66 5.71 -8.57
N ASP A 103 -4.61 6.63 -8.69
CA ASP A 103 -4.37 8.06 -9.02
C ASP A 103 -3.42 8.27 -10.22
N GLY A 104 -3.54 7.40 -11.23
CA GLY A 104 -2.71 7.45 -12.42
C GLY A 104 -1.32 6.81 -12.26
N HIS A 105 -0.93 6.39 -11.07
CA HIS A 105 0.31 5.63 -10.84
C HIS A 105 0.06 4.15 -11.11
N ALA A 106 0.81 3.58 -12.06
CA ALA A 106 0.69 2.17 -12.40
C ALA A 106 1.12 1.30 -11.21
N THR A 107 0.31 0.30 -10.89
CA THR A 107 0.57 -0.66 -9.80
C THR A 107 0.98 -2.02 -10.36
N SER A 108 1.99 -2.63 -9.76
CA SER A 108 2.44 -3.99 -10.08
C SER A 108 2.22 -4.90 -8.87
N GLY A 109 1.14 -5.69 -8.91
CA GLY A 109 0.81 -6.63 -7.84
C GLY A 109 0.07 -6.00 -6.64
N ALA A 110 -0.40 -6.88 -5.75
CA ALA A 110 -1.22 -6.51 -4.60
C ALA A 110 -0.47 -5.64 -3.59
N ASP A 111 0.81 -5.91 -3.38
CA ASP A 111 1.62 -5.16 -2.40
C ASP A 111 1.78 -3.69 -2.82
N ALA A 112 1.93 -3.41 -4.13
CA ALA A 112 1.98 -2.05 -4.64
C ALA A 112 0.66 -1.31 -4.41
N VAL A 113 -0.48 -1.96 -4.69
CA VAL A 113 -1.81 -1.38 -4.42
C VAL A 113 -1.98 -1.07 -2.93
N ILE A 114 -1.56 -1.97 -2.04
CA ILE A 114 -1.63 -1.78 -0.59
C ILE A 114 -0.74 -0.60 -0.16
N ALA A 115 0.47 -0.51 -0.71
CA ALA A 115 1.40 0.58 -0.40
C ALA A 115 0.85 1.93 -0.86
N ASP A 116 0.31 1.99 -2.09
CA ASP A 116 -0.29 3.20 -2.65
C ASP A 116 -1.50 3.65 -1.80
N VAL A 117 -2.42 2.74 -1.47
CA VAL A 117 -3.59 3.06 -0.63
C VAL A 117 -3.15 3.58 0.75
N ARG A 118 -2.11 3.01 1.36
CA ARG A 118 -1.59 3.44 2.65
C ARG A 118 -0.91 4.81 2.64
N SER A 119 -0.61 5.37 1.47
CA SER A 119 -0.05 6.73 1.34
C SER A 119 -1.11 7.83 1.48
N PHE A 120 -2.39 7.47 1.41
CA PHE A 120 -3.53 8.37 1.58
C PHE A 120 -4.05 8.36 3.02
N GLN A 121 -5.08 9.19 3.27
CA GLN A 121 -5.77 9.27 4.56
C GLN A 121 -7.19 8.69 4.45
N PRO A 122 -7.77 8.22 5.56
CA PRO A 122 -9.19 7.93 5.60
C PRO A 122 -10.02 9.16 5.19
N GLY A 123 -11.00 8.94 4.30
CA GLY A 123 -11.83 10.01 3.73
C GLY A 123 -11.31 10.59 2.42
N ASP A 124 -10.07 10.32 2.02
CA ASP A 124 -9.55 10.73 0.72
C ASP A 124 -10.30 10.05 -0.42
N LYS A 125 -10.42 10.79 -1.53
CA LYS A 125 -10.98 10.28 -2.77
C LYS A 125 -9.84 9.96 -3.72
N ILE A 126 -9.72 8.69 -4.07
CA ILE A 126 -8.72 8.20 -5.01
C ILE A 126 -9.38 7.68 -6.29
N SER A 127 -8.64 7.75 -7.38
CA SER A 127 -9.05 7.18 -8.67
C SER A 127 -8.44 5.78 -8.80
N VAL A 128 -9.27 4.75 -8.90
CA VAL A 128 -8.83 3.36 -9.10
C VAL A 128 -9.10 2.97 -10.54
N THR A 129 -8.05 2.67 -11.30
CA THR A 129 -8.18 2.13 -12.65
C THR A 129 -8.01 0.62 -12.61
N TYR A 130 -8.93 -0.08 -13.26
CA TYR A 130 -8.96 -1.55 -13.26
C TYR A 130 -9.43 -2.12 -14.61
N LEU A 131 -9.03 -3.35 -14.89
CA LEU A 131 -9.49 -4.12 -16.04
C LEU A 131 -10.63 -5.05 -15.60
N ARG A 132 -11.71 -5.08 -16.38
CA ARG A 132 -12.81 -6.03 -16.26
C ARG A 132 -13.19 -6.55 -17.62
N GLY A 133 -13.09 -7.86 -17.83
CA GLY A 133 -13.41 -8.48 -19.11
C GLY A 133 -12.62 -7.92 -20.30
N GLY A 134 -11.36 -7.50 -20.07
CA GLY A 134 -10.49 -6.92 -21.09
C GLY A 134 -10.71 -5.42 -21.36
N SER A 135 -11.68 -4.79 -20.68
CA SER A 135 -11.95 -3.34 -20.81
C SER A 135 -11.41 -2.59 -19.60
N THR A 136 -10.82 -1.41 -19.84
CA THR A 136 -10.35 -0.52 -18.78
C THR A 136 -11.51 0.30 -18.23
N HIS A 137 -11.60 0.35 -16.93
CA HIS A 137 -12.57 1.14 -16.17
C HIS A 137 -11.84 1.99 -15.14
N THR A 138 -12.46 3.11 -14.78
CA THR A 138 -11.96 3.96 -13.69
C THR A 138 -13.11 4.26 -12.74
N ALA A 139 -12.87 4.11 -11.45
CA ALA A 139 -13.84 4.43 -10.40
C ALA A 139 -13.21 5.35 -9.37
N THR A 140 -13.97 6.34 -8.89
CA THR A 140 -13.57 7.16 -7.76
C THR A 140 -14.01 6.48 -6.47
N VAL A 141 -13.08 6.20 -5.59
CA VAL A 141 -13.31 5.54 -4.31
C VAL A 141 -13.00 6.52 -3.18
N THR A 142 -13.93 6.68 -2.23
CA THR A 142 -13.65 7.39 -0.98
C THR A 142 -13.19 6.36 0.04
N LEU A 143 -11.93 6.45 0.49
CA LEU A 143 -11.35 5.51 1.44
C LEU A 143 -12.09 5.57 2.78
N SER A 144 -12.33 4.43 3.38
CA SER A 144 -12.85 4.35 4.73
C SER A 144 -11.71 4.20 5.74
N GLU A 145 -12.08 4.29 6.98
CA GLU A 145 -11.20 4.09 8.13
C GLU A 145 -11.21 2.61 8.55
N SER A 146 -10.02 2.06 8.81
CA SER A 146 -9.88 0.79 9.53
C SER A 146 -9.35 1.10 10.91
N ALA A 147 -10.13 0.83 11.94
CA ALA A 147 -9.65 0.89 13.31
C ALA A 147 -8.72 -0.31 13.57
N THR A 148 -7.48 -0.04 13.97
CA THR A 148 -6.62 -1.06 14.53
C THR A 148 -7.01 -1.22 16.01
N SER A 149 -7.52 -2.39 16.36
CA SER A 149 -7.77 -2.78 17.76
C SER A 149 -6.45 -3.09 18.43
#